data_76c1ad4f005b77253038d8262abb374c
#
_entry.id   76c1ad4f005b77253038d8262abb374c
#
_cell.length_a   1.000
_cell.length_b   1.000
_cell.length_c   1.000
_cell.angle_alpha   90.00
_cell.angle_beta   90.00
_cell.angle_gamma   90.00
#
_symmetry.space_group_name_H-M   'P 1'
#
loop_
_entity.id
_entity.type
_entity.pdbx_description
1 polymer ?
#
loop_
_entity_poly.entity_id
_entity_poly.type
_entity_poly.pdbx_seq_one_letter_code
_entity_poly.pdbx_strand_id
1 'polypeptide(L)'
;EITVKVPTTDEDPLDLTRLICTVSLEHNCYVETPLTGETDFTEPLKITVIDVQGNRHNNTIKILPTPPKTKFTKVWDKNAVELNINDRNLSGLAMNDKYLAVQLYDGNIYRYDKKSGSAIDVVSSARSFMMKADVDDAGHLITARENIYGAGFMVYYYSEEDNEHHLLLDYTNDDGCPEDLGYEISVIGDVTNGKS
;
A
#
# COMPACT_ATOMS: atom_id res chain seq x y z
N GLU A 1 -1.86 -35.44 -10.68
CA GLU A 1 -1.25 -34.73 -9.53
C GLU A 1 -1.58 -33.24 -9.62
N ILE A 2 -1.97 -32.67 -8.51
CA ILE A 2 -2.26 -31.23 -8.34
C ILE A 2 -1.18 -30.66 -7.43
N THR A 3 -0.37 -29.72 -7.92
CA THR A 3 0.64 -29.04 -7.12
C THR A 3 0.16 -27.63 -6.81
N VAL A 4 0.01 -27.31 -5.52
CA VAL A 4 -0.36 -25.99 -5.03
C VAL A 4 0.89 -25.32 -4.46
N LYS A 5 1.27 -24.18 -5.03
CA LYS A 5 2.39 -23.35 -4.56
C LYS A 5 1.89 -22.35 -3.54
N VAL A 6 2.43 -22.39 -2.32
CA VAL A 6 2.06 -21.48 -1.25
C VAL A 6 3.27 -20.65 -0.85
N PRO A 7 3.18 -19.30 -0.90
CA PRO A 7 4.27 -18.45 -0.44
C PRO A 7 4.56 -18.66 1.04
N THR A 8 5.84 -18.69 1.40
CA THR A 8 6.30 -18.81 2.79
C THR A 8 7.62 -18.06 2.96
N THR A 9 7.92 -17.62 4.18
CA THR A 9 9.19 -16.99 4.56
C THR A 9 9.82 -17.73 5.73
N ASP A 10 11.09 -17.47 6.00
CA ASP A 10 11.76 -18.04 7.19
C ASP A 10 11.20 -17.45 8.49
N GLU A 11 10.63 -16.23 8.43
CA GLU A 11 10.02 -15.51 9.57
C GLU A 11 8.58 -15.98 9.84
N ASP A 12 7.89 -16.46 8.78
CA ASP A 12 6.53 -17.01 8.84
C ASP A 12 6.49 -18.30 8.03
N PRO A 13 7.01 -19.40 8.58
CA PRO A 13 7.03 -20.70 7.91
C PRO A 13 5.62 -21.29 7.82
N LEU A 14 5.29 -21.83 6.66
CA LEU A 14 4.02 -22.49 6.44
C LEU A 14 3.94 -23.79 7.28
N ASP A 15 2.98 -23.84 8.18
CA ASP A 15 2.67 -25.05 8.93
C ASP A 15 1.83 -26.02 8.08
N LEU A 16 2.51 -26.99 7.48
CA LEU A 16 1.87 -27.99 6.63
C LEU A 16 1.00 -28.99 7.40
N THR A 17 1.12 -29.05 8.73
CA THR A 17 0.35 -30.03 9.55
C THR A 17 -1.09 -29.58 9.78
N ARG A 18 -1.42 -28.30 9.53
CA ARG A 18 -2.68 -27.69 9.92
C ARG A 18 -3.28 -26.77 8.83
N LEU A 19 -3.34 -27.27 7.60
CA LEU A 19 -3.92 -26.50 6.50
C LEU A 19 -5.40 -26.83 6.31
N ILE A 20 -6.18 -25.81 5.98
CA ILE A 20 -7.58 -25.99 5.54
C ILE A 20 -7.59 -26.01 4.03
N CYS A 21 -8.04 -27.13 3.45
CA CYS A 21 -8.15 -27.29 2.01
C CYS A 21 -9.62 -27.32 1.58
N THR A 22 -9.99 -26.45 0.65
CA THR A 22 -11.32 -26.45 0.02
C THR A 22 -11.17 -26.90 -1.42
N VAL A 23 -11.94 -27.93 -1.80
CA VAL A 23 -11.99 -28.44 -3.17
C VAL A 23 -13.30 -28.02 -3.80
N SER A 24 -13.23 -27.25 -4.90
CA SER A 24 -14.41 -26.90 -5.71
C SER A 24 -14.45 -27.79 -6.94
N LEU A 25 -15.56 -28.45 -7.16
CA LEU A 25 -15.77 -29.38 -8.25
C LEU A 25 -16.94 -28.93 -9.13
N GLU A 26 -17.01 -29.46 -10.35
CA GLU A 26 -18.16 -29.28 -11.22
C GLU A 26 -19.43 -29.89 -10.61
N HIS A 27 -20.57 -29.46 -11.11
CA HIS A 27 -21.89 -29.89 -10.61
C HIS A 27 -22.04 -31.43 -10.64
N ASN A 28 -22.55 -31.97 -9.54
CA ASN A 28 -22.73 -33.41 -9.30
C ASN A 28 -21.43 -34.26 -9.21
N CYS A 29 -20.27 -33.62 -9.09
CA CYS A 29 -19.05 -34.29 -8.70
C CYS A 29 -18.80 -34.10 -7.20
N TYR A 30 -18.18 -35.05 -6.53
CA TYR A 30 -17.84 -34.93 -5.12
C TYR A 30 -16.55 -35.67 -4.75
N VAL A 31 -15.92 -35.23 -3.65
CA VAL A 31 -14.79 -35.94 -3.06
C VAL A 31 -15.33 -37.05 -2.17
N GLU A 32 -14.90 -38.30 -2.39
CA GLU A 32 -15.39 -39.48 -1.67
C GLU A 32 -15.20 -39.38 -0.15
N THR A 33 -14.06 -38.85 0.28
CA THR A 33 -13.81 -38.51 1.69
C THR A 33 -13.67 -36.99 1.80
N PRO A 34 -14.71 -36.28 2.29
CA PRO A 34 -14.65 -34.84 2.39
C PRO A 34 -13.47 -34.36 3.24
N LEU A 35 -12.76 -33.34 2.74
CA LEU A 35 -11.72 -32.65 3.49
C LEU A 35 -12.40 -31.62 4.40
N THR A 36 -12.51 -31.95 5.68
CA THR A 36 -13.15 -31.10 6.67
C THR A 36 -12.16 -30.72 7.77
N GLY A 37 -12.01 -29.42 8.02
CA GLY A 37 -11.11 -28.92 9.06
C GLY A 37 -9.63 -28.94 8.66
N GLU A 38 -8.78 -29.00 9.67
CA GLU A 38 -7.32 -29.03 9.48
C GLU A 38 -6.87 -30.36 8.91
N THR A 39 -6.00 -30.30 7.92
CA THR A 39 -5.48 -31.45 7.18
C THR A 39 -3.94 -31.35 7.13
N ASP A 40 -3.27 -32.48 7.35
CA ASP A 40 -1.83 -32.60 7.26
C ASP A 40 -1.40 -32.81 5.80
N PHE A 41 -0.56 -31.91 5.29
CA PHE A 41 0.03 -31.91 3.95
C PHE A 41 1.57 -32.08 3.98
N THR A 42 2.13 -32.56 5.08
CA THR A 42 3.57 -32.89 5.13
C THR A 42 3.94 -33.94 4.09
N GLU A 43 2.99 -34.82 3.78
CA GLU A 43 3.06 -35.77 2.66
C GLU A 43 1.94 -35.46 1.63
N PRO A 44 2.12 -35.84 0.36
CA PRO A 44 1.09 -35.64 -0.65
C PRO A 44 -0.23 -36.34 -0.29
N LEU A 45 -1.30 -35.60 -0.24
CA LEU A 45 -2.63 -36.10 0.12
C LEU A 45 -3.30 -36.76 -1.09
N LYS A 46 -3.73 -38.01 -0.92
CA LYS A 46 -4.52 -38.72 -1.94
C LYS A 46 -6.00 -38.51 -1.73
N ILE A 47 -6.70 -38.10 -2.78
CA ILE A 47 -8.15 -37.92 -2.81
C ILE A 47 -8.75 -38.70 -3.97
N THR A 48 -9.98 -39.18 -3.79
CA THR A 48 -10.77 -39.78 -4.87
C THR A 48 -11.95 -38.85 -5.17
N VAL A 49 -12.07 -38.43 -6.42
CA VAL A 49 -13.21 -37.66 -6.93
C VAL A 49 -14.14 -38.62 -7.65
N ILE A 50 -15.42 -38.53 -7.37
CA ILE A 50 -16.47 -39.27 -8.06
C ILE A 50 -17.11 -38.32 -9.07
N ASP A 51 -17.15 -38.71 -10.33
CA ASP A 51 -17.80 -37.94 -11.40
C ASP A 51 -19.33 -38.19 -11.47
N VAL A 52 -19.98 -37.48 -12.38
CA VAL A 52 -21.44 -37.57 -12.58
C VAL A 52 -21.91 -38.95 -13.06
N GLN A 53 -21.02 -39.77 -13.63
CA GLN A 53 -21.31 -41.15 -14.07
C GLN A 53 -20.98 -42.16 -12.96
N GLY A 54 -20.45 -41.73 -11.81
CA GLY A 54 -20.03 -42.60 -10.72
C GLY A 54 -18.63 -43.19 -10.90
N ASN A 55 -17.83 -42.73 -11.86
CA ASN A 55 -16.46 -43.16 -12.04
C ASN A 55 -15.54 -42.55 -10.98
N ARG A 56 -14.54 -43.31 -10.58
CA ARG A 56 -13.57 -42.95 -9.55
C ARG A 56 -12.28 -42.40 -10.16
N HIS A 57 -11.92 -41.17 -9.81
CA HIS A 57 -10.71 -40.51 -10.26
C HIS A 57 -9.76 -40.27 -9.10
N ASN A 58 -8.66 -41.01 -9.03
CA ASN A 58 -7.66 -40.83 -7.99
C ASN A 58 -6.74 -39.64 -8.31
N ASN A 59 -6.67 -38.71 -7.40
CA ASN A 59 -5.84 -37.51 -7.49
C ASN A 59 -4.90 -37.41 -6.29
N THR A 60 -3.80 -36.70 -6.48
CA THR A 60 -2.85 -36.40 -5.42
C THR A 60 -2.69 -34.88 -5.33
N ILE A 61 -2.85 -34.33 -4.16
CA ILE A 61 -2.60 -32.91 -3.85
C ILE A 61 -1.26 -32.82 -3.14
N LYS A 62 -0.38 -31.98 -3.66
CA LYS A 62 0.91 -31.69 -3.05
C LYS A 62 1.01 -30.20 -2.79
N ILE A 63 1.34 -29.83 -1.57
CA ILE A 63 1.66 -28.43 -1.23
C ILE A 63 3.16 -28.23 -1.40
N LEU A 64 3.53 -27.18 -2.12
CA LEU A 64 4.92 -26.79 -2.33
C LEU A 64 5.15 -25.40 -1.73
N PRO A 65 5.80 -25.31 -0.57
CA PRO A 65 6.25 -24.04 -0.04
C PRO A 65 7.20 -23.37 -1.04
N THR A 66 6.99 -22.12 -1.33
CA THR A 66 7.81 -21.35 -2.28
C THR A 66 8.15 -19.98 -1.70
N PRO A 67 9.29 -19.41 -2.02
CA PRO A 67 9.55 -18.02 -1.68
C PRO A 67 8.44 -17.11 -2.25
N PRO A 68 8.06 -16.05 -1.56
CA PRO A 68 7.09 -15.09 -2.08
C PRO A 68 7.60 -14.49 -3.39
N LYS A 69 6.69 -14.19 -4.33
CA LYS A 69 7.06 -13.56 -5.61
C LYS A 69 7.71 -12.19 -5.40
N THR A 70 7.31 -11.50 -4.34
CA THR A 70 7.88 -10.22 -3.94
C THR A 70 8.50 -10.37 -2.57
N LYS A 71 9.80 -10.10 -2.49
CA LYS A 71 10.52 -10.07 -1.21
C LYS A 71 10.61 -8.62 -0.76
N PHE A 72 10.00 -8.33 0.38
CA PHE A 72 10.20 -7.04 1.05
C PHE A 72 11.46 -7.13 1.92
N THR A 73 12.28 -6.11 1.82
CA THR A 73 13.45 -5.95 2.70
C THR A 73 13.25 -4.67 3.48
N LYS A 74 13.26 -4.76 4.81
CA LYS A 74 13.25 -3.57 5.66
C LYS A 74 14.54 -2.79 5.41
N VAL A 75 14.41 -1.55 4.95
CA VAL A 75 15.55 -0.67 4.70
C VAL A 75 15.98 -0.01 6.00
N TRP A 76 15.02 0.54 6.74
CA TRP A 76 15.21 1.12 8.07
C TRP A 76 13.88 1.13 8.82
N ASP A 77 13.97 1.40 10.13
CA ASP A 77 12.84 1.46 11.05
C ASP A 77 13.12 2.57 12.06
N LYS A 78 12.23 3.55 12.16
CA LYS A 78 12.36 4.66 13.09
C LYS A 78 10.98 5.08 13.59
N ASN A 79 10.88 5.34 14.86
CA ASN A 79 9.67 5.91 15.44
C ASN A 79 9.67 7.45 15.34
N ALA A 80 8.56 8.08 15.70
CA ALA A 80 8.38 9.53 15.63
C ALA A 80 9.43 10.32 16.42
N VAL A 81 9.84 9.81 17.58
CA VAL A 81 10.87 10.45 18.42
C VAL A 81 12.23 10.45 17.73
N GLU A 82 12.62 9.32 17.11
CA GLU A 82 13.87 9.20 16.37
C GLU A 82 13.87 10.05 15.09
N LEU A 83 12.70 10.29 14.52
CA LEU A 83 12.50 11.19 13.40
C LEU A 83 12.35 12.65 13.83
N ASN A 84 12.31 12.92 15.13
CA ASN A 84 12.09 14.26 15.70
C ASN A 84 10.82 14.95 15.18
N ILE A 85 9.73 14.19 15.08
CA ILE A 85 8.41 14.67 14.65
C ILE A 85 7.38 14.43 15.76
N ASN A 86 6.32 15.25 15.75
CA ASN A 86 5.16 15.03 16.62
C ASN A 86 4.16 14.09 15.94
N ASP A 87 4.05 12.86 16.43
CA ASP A 87 3.18 11.82 15.87
C ASP A 87 1.67 12.16 15.87
N ARG A 88 1.24 13.09 16.71
CA ARG A 88 -0.17 13.50 16.79
C ARG A 88 -0.64 14.36 15.63
N ASN A 89 0.29 14.95 14.91
CA ASN A 89 0.01 15.89 13.83
C ASN A 89 0.40 15.35 12.45
N LEU A 90 0.64 14.06 12.34
CA LEU A 90 0.95 13.42 11.07
C LEU A 90 -0.26 13.48 10.14
N SER A 91 -0.11 14.07 8.96
CA SER A 91 -1.20 14.28 8.01
C SER A 91 -0.96 13.65 6.64
N GLY A 92 0.27 13.55 6.19
CA GLY A 92 0.58 12.99 4.87
C GLY A 92 1.95 12.34 4.79
N LEU A 93 2.07 11.40 3.86
CA LEU A 93 3.32 10.73 3.50
C LEU A 93 3.44 10.73 1.98
N ALA A 94 4.61 11.08 1.48
CA ALA A 94 4.95 10.98 0.07
C ALA A 94 6.40 10.47 -0.09
N MET A 95 6.69 9.79 -1.17
CA MET A 95 8.02 9.25 -1.41
C MET A 95 8.39 9.33 -2.88
N ASN A 96 9.55 9.91 -3.17
CA ASN A 96 10.14 9.89 -4.50
C ASN A 96 11.43 9.05 -4.52
N ASP A 97 12.25 9.23 -5.53
CA ASP A 97 13.50 8.50 -5.66
C ASP A 97 14.60 8.91 -4.66
N LYS A 98 14.50 10.11 -4.10
CA LYS A 98 15.51 10.69 -3.21
C LYS A 98 15.12 10.56 -1.73
N TYR A 99 13.87 10.86 -1.38
CA TYR A 99 13.44 11.02 0.01
C TYR A 99 12.04 10.48 0.30
N LEU A 100 11.79 10.25 1.58
CA LEU A 100 10.47 10.15 2.20
C LEU A 100 10.12 11.53 2.77
N ALA A 101 8.97 12.07 2.39
CA ALA A 101 8.40 13.29 2.95
C ALA A 101 7.32 12.93 3.97
N VAL A 102 7.41 13.50 5.16
CA VAL A 102 6.45 13.36 6.25
C VAL A 102 5.84 14.71 6.50
N GLN A 103 4.58 14.87 6.15
CA GLN A 103 3.85 16.11 6.32
C GLN A 103 3.13 16.14 7.66
N LEU A 104 3.25 17.26 8.37
CA LEU A 104 2.49 17.53 9.57
C LEU A 104 1.34 18.50 9.30
N TYR A 105 0.32 18.41 10.12
CA TYR A 105 -0.88 19.24 10.02
C TYR A 105 -0.63 20.76 10.17
N ASP A 106 0.44 21.14 10.87
CA ASP A 106 0.88 22.53 11.01
C ASP A 106 1.49 23.12 9.73
N GLY A 107 1.70 22.26 8.72
CA GLY A 107 2.23 22.62 7.44
C GLY A 107 3.73 22.37 7.28
N ASN A 108 4.42 21.85 8.28
CA ASN A 108 5.81 21.46 8.14
C ASN A 108 5.94 20.11 7.43
N ILE A 109 6.91 20.01 6.54
CA ILE A 109 7.24 18.80 5.80
C ILE A 109 8.67 18.40 6.12
N TYR A 110 8.84 17.27 6.77
CA TYR A 110 10.14 16.71 7.12
C TYR A 110 10.58 15.74 6.04
N ARG A 111 11.76 15.96 5.47
CA ARG A 111 12.32 15.08 4.45
C ARG A 111 13.42 14.21 5.04
N TYR A 112 13.39 12.92 4.72
CA TYR A 112 14.33 11.92 5.18
C TYR A 112 14.90 11.15 3.99
N ASP A 113 16.20 10.93 3.98
CA ASP A 113 16.85 10.10 2.97
C ASP A 113 16.20 8.70 2.91
N LYS A 114 15.73 8.33 1.76
CA LYS A 114 14.97 7.10 1.52
C LYS A 114 15.75 5.83 1.90
N LYS A 115 17.08 5.84 1.82
CA LYS A 115 17.92 4.66 2.05
C LYS A 115 18.36 4.52 3.50
N SER A 116 18.58 5.63 4.19
CA SER A 116 19.15 5.64 5.54
C SER A 116 18.17 6.10 6.62
N GLY A 117 17.07 6.78 6.24
CA GLY A 117 16.18 7.46 7.18
C GLY A 117 16.83 8.66 7.88
N SER A 118 17.98 9.15 7.39
CA SER A 118 18.61 10.34 7.94
C SER A 118 17.81 11.58 7.56
N ALA A 119 17.68 12.52 8.49
CA ALA A 119 17.04 13.80 8.20
C ALA A 119 17.82 14.56 7.13
N ILE A 120 17.11 15.09 6.15
CA ILE A 120 17.66 15.99 5.13
C ILE A 120 17.39 17.42 5.55
N ASP A 121 16.14 17.80 5.64
CA ASP A 121 15.70 19.15 6.02
C ASP A 121 14.24 19.20 6.44
N VAL A 122 13.76 20.39 6.73
CA VAL A 122 12.37 20.70 6.99
C VAL A 122 11.94 21.83 6.05
N VAL A 123 10.90 21.59 5.28
CA VAL A 123 10.31 22.57 4.38
C VAL A 123 9.00 23.06 4.99
N SER A 124 8.79 24.39 5.01
CA SER A 124 7.48 24.92 5.38
C SER A 124 6.54 24.83 4.20
N SER A 125 5.36 24.28 4.40
CA SER A 125 4.33 24.29 3.37
C SER A 125 3.76 25.71 3.18
N ALA A 126 3.11 25.93 2.04
CA ALA A 126 2.53 27.23 1.72
C ALA A 126 1.42 27.66 2.69
N ARG A 127 0.79 26.73 3.38
CA ARG A 127 -0.37 26.97 4.25
C ARG A 127 -0.45 25.97 5.40
N SER A 128 -1.16 26.35 6.46
CA SER A 128 -1.63 25.42 7.50
C SER A 128 -2.79 24.56 6.98
N PHE A 129 -3.11 23.50 7.69
CA PHE A 129 -4.17 22.54 7.35
C PHE A 129 -3.88 21.78 6.04
N MET A 130 -2.61 21.55 5.76
CA MET A 130 -2.22 20.66 4.67
C MET A 130 -2.41 19.22 5.14
N MET A 131 -3.27 18.48 4.45
CA MET A 131 -3.69 17.15 4.92
C MET A 131 -3.00 16.02 4.18
N LYS A 132 -2.62 16.23 2.93
CA LYS A 132 -2.08 15.15 2.10
C LYS A 132 -0.85 15.60 1.32
N ALA A 133 0.01 14.63 1.10
CA ALA A 133 1.18 14.75 0.26
C ALA A 133 1.23 13.58 -0.72
N ASP A 134 1.68 13.85 -1.93
CA ASP A 134 1.96 12.86 -2.98
C ASP A 134 3.19 13.32 -3.79
N VAL A 135 3.60 12.53 -4.73
CA VAL A 135 4.62 12.91 -5.72
C VAL A 135 4.11 12.65 -7.12
N ASP A 136 4.46 13.51 -8.06
CA ASP A 136 4.19 13.29 -9.47
C ASP A 136 5.21 12.34 -10.12
N ASP A 137 5.01 11.98 -11.39
CA ASP A 137 5.91 11.08 -12.12
C ASP A 137 7.33 11.68 -12.35
N ALA A 138 7.48 12.99 -12.23
CA ALA A 138 8.78 13.67 -12.28
C ALA A 138 9.47 13.75 -10.90
N GLY A 139 8.77 13.39 -9.83
CA GLY A 139 9.28 13.37 -8.46
C GLY A 139 9.08 14.66 -7.68
N HIS A 140 8.27 15.60 -8.19
CA HIS A 140 7.91 16.82 -7.46
C HIS A 140 7.00 16.45 -6.29
N LEU A 141 7.24 17.08 -5.13
CA LEU A 141 6.39 16.92 -3.97
C LEU A 141 5.12 17.77 -4.16
N ILE A 142 3.98 17.12 -4.06
CA ILE A 142 2.66 17.74 -4.17
C ILE A 142 2.01 17.74 -2.80
N THR A 143 1.40 18.86 -2.43
CA THR A 143 0.68 18.99 -1.16
C THR A 143 -0.72 19.54 -1.40
N ALA A 144 -1.69 19.00 -0.67
CA ALA A 144 -3.07 19.45 -0.77
C ALA A 144 -3.56 19.98 0.57
N ARG A 145 -4.23 21.14 0.51
CA ARG A 145 -4.97 21.71 1.61
C ARG A 145 -6.42 21.24 1.57
N GLU A 146 -6.87 20.71 2.68
CA GLU A 146 -8.26 20.31 2.84
C GLU A 146 -9.20 21.53 2.90
N ASN A 147 -10.40 21.39 2.33
CA ASN A 147 -11.47 22.36 2.48
C ASN A 147 -12.19 22.16 3.84
N ILE A 148 -11.54 22.60 4.92
CA ILE A 148 -12.16 22.61 6.25
C ILE A 148 -12.82 23.96 6.48
N TYR A 149 -14.06 23.98 6.93
CA TYR A 149 -14.83 25.16 7.30
C TYR A 149 -14.91 26.23 6.19
N GLY A 150 -14.98 25.79 4.94
CA GLY A 150 -15.03 26.71 3.81
C GLY A 150 -13.71 27.43 3.51
N ALA A 151 -12.58 26.91 3.96
CA ALA A 151 -11.26 27.49 3.74
C ALA A 151 -10.75 27.34 2.29
N GLY A 152 -11.45 26.55 1.47
CA GLY A 152 -11.10 26.26 0.08
C GLY A 152 -10.09 25.14 -0.06
N PHE A 153 -10.23 24.36 -1.13
CA PHE A 153 -9.29 23.33 -1.52
C PHE A 153 -8.17 23.94 -2.37
N MET A 154 -6.92 23.63 -2.04
CA MET A 154 -5.77 24.15 -2.77
C MET A 154 -4.74 23.04 -2.93
N VAL A 155 -4.07 23.02 -4.09
CA VAL A 155 -2.97 22.10 -4.38
C VAL A 155 -1.74 22.90 -4.76
N TYR A 156 -0.62 22.51 -4.19
CA TYR A 156 0.68 23.12 -4.45
C TYR A 156 1.67 22.04 -4.86
N TYR A 157 2.65 22.37 -5.69
CA TYR A 157 3.86 21.59 -5.81
C TYR A 157 5.06 22.34 -5.20
N TYR A 158 6.00 21.57 -4.69
CA TYR A 158 7.24 22.10 -4.16
C TYR A 158 8.35 21.94 -5.20
N SER A 159 9.01 23.04 -5.54
CA SER A 159 10.16 23.07 -6.44
C SER A 159 11.47 22.97 -5.64
N GLU A 160 12.31 22.01 -5.99
CA GLU A 160 13.66 21.89 -5.42
C GLU A 160 14.63 22.93 -6.01
N GLU A 161 14.27 23.58 -7.12
CA GLU A 161 15.13 24.58 -7.80
C GLU A 161 15.18 25.89 -7.04
N ASP A 162 14.06 26.33 -6.51
CA ASP A 162 13.93 27.62 -5.80
C ASP A 162 13.53 27.46 -4.32
N ASN A 163 13.28 26.23 -3.86
CA ASN A 163 12.76 25.88 -2.54
C ASN A 163 11.42 26.55 -2.21
N GLU A 164 10.58 26.78 -3.22
CA GLU A 164 9.31 27.45 -3.07
C GLU A 164 8.12 26.53 -3.40
N HIS A 165 6.97 26.89 -2.86
CA HIS A 165 5.69 26.27 -3.18
C HIS A 165 4.99 27.05 -4.29
N HIS A 166 4.60 26.37 -5.34
CA HIS A 166 3.87 26.91 -6.46
C HIS A 166 2.43 26.42 -6.45
N LEU A 167 1.49 27.34 -6.56
CA LEU A 167 0.06 27.04 -6.59
C LEU A 167 -0.31 26.38 -7.93
N LEU A 168 -0.85 25.16 -7.86
CA LEU A 168 -1.37 24.43 -9.02
C LEU A 168 -2.87 24.59 -9.19
N LEU A 169 -3.61 24.53 -8.08
CA LEU A 169 -5.06 24.63 -8.07
C LEU A 169 -5.48 25.42 -6.85
N ASP A 170 -6.31 26.41 -7.11
CA ASP A 170 -7.06 27.14 -6.09
C ASP A 170 -8.55 26.99 -6.37
N TYR A 171 -9.21 26.21 -5.54
CA TYR A 171 -10.65 26.04 -5.59
C TYR A 171 -11.26 26.63 -4.31
N THR A 172 -11.28 27.95 -4.25
CA THR A 172 -12.01 28.66 -3.22
C THR A 172 -13.51 28.65 -3.51
N ASN A 173 -14.24 28.34 -2.51
CA ASN A 173 -15.60 27.86 -2.58
C ASN A 173 -16.66 28.97 -2.81
N ASP A 174 -16.68 29.55 -3.94
CA ASP A 174 -17.80 30.46 -4.28
C ASP A 174 -19.01 29.71 -4.88
N ASP A 175 -18.84 28.53 -5.46
CA ASP A 175 -19.87 27.81 -6.21
C ASP A 175 -20.05 26.32 -5.83
N GLY A 176 -19.94 25.97 -4.57
CA GLY A 176 -20.31 24.64 -4.10
C GLY A 176 -19.21 23.59 -4.13
N CYS A 177 -17.96 24.01 -3.87
CA CYS A 177 -16.92 23.05 -3.50
C CYS A 177 -17.42 22.19 -2.33
N PRO A 178 -17.46 20.87 -2.47
CA PRO A 178 -17.90 20.02 -1.38
C PRO A 178 -17.08 20.26 -0.12
N GLU A 179 -17.75 20.33 1.02
CA GLU A 179 -17.07 20.22 2.30
C GLU A 179 -16.30 18.91 2.31
N ASP A 180 -15.18 18.86 3.01
CA ASP A 180 -14.35 17.68 3.13
C ASP A 180 -13.57 17.28 1.83
N LEU A 181 -13.43 18.15 0.85
CA LEU A 181 -12.54 17.91 -0.28
C LEU A 181 -11.06 18.02 0.15
N GLY A 182 -10.21 17.09 -0.31
CA GLY A 182 -8.77 17.12 -0.06
C GLY A 182 -8.26 16.15 1.00
N TYR A 183 -9.08 15.20 1.45
CA TYR A 183 -8.64 14.11 2.34
C TYR A 183 -7.67 13.13 1.69
N GLU A 184 -7.74 13.00 0.37
CA GLU A 184 -6.87 12.16 -0.42
C GLU A 184 -6.45 12.91 -1.68
N ILE A 185 -5.22 12.73 -2.11
CA ILE A 185 -4.70 13.21 -3.39
C ILE A 185 -3.89 12.10 -4.05
N SER A 186 -4.02 11.97 -5.35
CA SER A 186 -3.16 11.14 -6.18
C SER A 186 -2.84 11.91 -7.45
N VAL A 187 -1.58 11.94 -7.82
CA VAL A 187 -1.08 12.71 -8.96
C VAL A 187 -0.46 11.78 -9.98
N ILE A 188 -0.83 11.95 -11.24
CA ILE A 188 -0.30 11.21 -12.38
C ILE A 188 0.23 12.21 -13.40
N GLY A 189 1.38 11.94 -13.99
CA GLY A 189 2.02 12.83 -14.95
C GLY A 189 3.04 13.75 -14.29
N ASP A 190 3.38 14.84 -14.98
CA ASP A 190 4.34 15.84 -14.53
C ASP A 190 3.65 17.19 -14.47
N VAL A 191 3.49 17.72 -13.27
CA VAL A 191 2.73 18.95 -13.01
C VAL A 191 3.37 20.20 -13.61
N THR A 192 4.67 20.14 -13.95
CA THR A 192 5.40 21.31 -14.51
C THR A 192 5.28 21.41 -16.02
N ASN A 193 4.88 20.34 -16.71
CA ASN A 193 4.78 20.33 -18.16
C ASN A 193 3.34 20.36 -18.72
N GLY A 194 2.35 20.55 -17.83
CA GLY A 194 0.95 20.64 -18.19
C GLY A 194 0.30 19.35 -18.70
N LYS A 195 0.85 18.20 -18.34
CA LYS A 195 0.38 16.84 -18.69
C LYS A 195 0.04 16.00 -17.47
N SER A 196 -0.44 16.62 -16.44
CA SER A 196 -0.91 15.98 -15.19
C SER A 196 -2.43 15.83 -15.17
#